data_fe80063a4b903acc7a788a433cd131e3
#
_entry.id   fe80063a4b903acc7a788a433cd131e3
#
_cell.length_a   1.000
_cell.length_b   1.000
_cell.length_c   1.000
_cell.angle_alpha   90.00
_cell.angle_beta   90.00
_cell.angle_gamma   90.00
#
_symmetry.space_group_name_H-M   'P 1'
#
loop_
_entity.id
_entity.type
_entity.pdbx_description
1 polymer ?
#
loop_
_entity_poly.entity_id
_entity_poly.type
_entity_poly.pdbx_seq_one_letter_code
_entity_poly.pdbx_strand_id
1 'polypeptide(L)'
;MDKKAIEEALVPGCPIRNILSRISDKWSLLIIYALEKASPEPVRFKELQRKMPDISQKMLAATLRTLEEDGYVTRTVFPEVPPRVEYALTERAMSLLPHVNALIGWALENMDAIMKDRKAAHNNVTA
;
A
#
# COMPACT_ATOMS: atom_id res chain seq x y z
N MET A 1 7.93 -22.70 3.22
CA MET A 1 8.55 -21.41 3.57
C MET A 1 9.94 -21.67 4.18
N ASP A 2 10.94 -20.98 3.70
CA ASP A 2 12.31 -21.13 4.16
C ASP A 2 12.52 -20.37 5.49
N LYS A 3 12.67 -21.10 6.58
CA LYS A 3 12.87 -20.51 7.91
C LYS A 3 14.15 -19.68 7.99
N LYS A 4 15.19 -20.09 7.27
CA LYS A 4 16.46 -19.37 7.24
C LYS A 4 16.29 -17.97 6.61
N ALA A 5 15.53 -17.88 5.52
CA ALA A 5 15.25 -16.59 4.87
C ALA A 5 14.48 -15.66 5.80
N ILE A 6 13.55 -16.19 6.58
CA ILE A 6 12.80 -15.39 7.55
C ILE A 6 13.72 -14.87 8.67
N GLU A 7 14.59 -15.73 9.18
CA GLU A 7 15.55 -15.32 10.23
C GLU A 7 16.50 -14.24 9.71
N GLU A 8 16.97 -14.37 8.47
CA GLU A 8 17.83 -13.38 7.83
C GLU A 8 17.12 -12.02 7.67
N ALA A 9 15.79 -12.02 7.51
CA ALA A 9 15.02 -10.79 7.41
C ALA A 9 15.06 -9.94 8.68
N LEU A 10 15.42 -10.53 9.82
CA LEU A 10 15.58 -9.80 11.06
C LEU A 10 16.90 -9.02 11.13
N VAL A 11 17.82 -9.29 10.23
CA VAL A 11 19.14 -8.65 10.21
C VAL A 11 19.07 -7.37 9.37
N PRO A 12 19.65 -6.25 9.85
CA PRO A 12 19.70 -5.02 9.07
C PRO A 12 20.36 -5.22 7.70
N GLY A 13 19.80 -4.60 6.66
CA GLY A 13 20.32 -4.69 5.31
C GLY A 13 19.85 -5.90 4.51
N CYS A 14 19.03 -6.77 5.09
CA CYS A 14 18.50 -7.92 4.35
C CYS A 14 17.55 -7.45 3.25
N PRO A 15 17.71 -7.96 2.00
CA PRO A 15 16.83 -7.56 0.89
C PRO A 15 15.35 -7.82 1.14
N ILE A 16 14.99 -8.92 1.80
CA ILE A 16 13.58 -9.23 2.11
C ILE A 16 12.99 -8.17 3.03
N ARG A 17 13.74 -7.76 4.05
CA ARG A 17 13.32 -6.72 4.97
C ARG A 17 13.09 -5.39 4.25
N ASN A 18 13.96 -5.05 3.33
CA ASN A 18 13.83 -3.84 2.52
C ASN A 18 12.57 -3.89 1.64
N ILE A 19 12.32 -5.01 0.97
CA ILE A 19 11.13 -5.19 0.13
C ILE A 19 9.87 -4.98 0.97
N LEU A 20 9.78 -5.63 2.13
CA LEU A 20 8.62 -5.50 3.00
C LEU A 20 8.43 -4.08 3.50
N SER A 21 9.51 -3.39 3.88
CA SER A 21 9.41 -2.02 4.40
C SER A 21 8.91 -1.03 3.37
N ARG A 22 9.18 -1.28 2.09
CA ARG A 22 8.75 -0.37 1.01
C ARG A 22 7.30 -0.56 0.58
N ILE A 23 6.69 -1.70 0.88
CA ILE A 23 5.32 -2.00 0.47
C ILE A 23 4.33 -2.04 1.63
N SER A 24 4.79 -2.19 2.87
CA SER A 24 3.92 -2.43 4.01
C SER A 24 3.43 -1.18 4.73
N ASP A 25 3.70 0.01 4.23
CA ASP A 25 3.13 1.22 4.79
C ASP A 25 1.64 1.34 4.43
N LYS A 26 0.91 2.14 5.18
CA LYS A 26 -0.55 2.24 4.98
C LYS A 26 -0.93 2.79 3.62
N TRP A 27 -0.15 3.72 3.08
CA TRP A 27 -0.49 4.38 1.82
C TRP A 27 -0.30 3.45 0.62
N SER A 28 0.80 2.68 0.61
CA SER A 28 1.10 1.76 -0.50
C SER A 28 0.01 0.71 -0.67
N LEU A 29 -0.41 0.08 0.42
CA LEU A 29 -1.46 -0.94 0.37
C LEU A 29 -2.80 -0.37 -0.07
N LEU A 30 -3.14 0.82 0.40
CA LEU A 30 -4.39 1.48 0.02
C LEU A 30 -4.40 1.93 -1.44
N ILE A 31 -3.26 2.40 -1.96
CA ILE A 31 -3.13 2.76 -3.38
C ILE A 31 -3.31 1.53 -4.25
N ILE A 32 -2.66 0.43 -3.90
CA ILE A 32 -2.79 -0.83 -4.65
C ILE A 32 -4.25 -1.28 -4.68
N TYR A 33 -4.92 -1.21 -3.55
CA TYR A 33 -6.34 -1.55 -3.45
C TYR A 33 -7.21 -0.66 -4.34
N ALA A 34 -6.96 0.65 -4.32
CA ALA A 34 -7.70 1.60 -5.15
C ALA A 34 -7.51 1.33 -6.64
N LEU A 35 -6.28 1.00 -7.04
CA LEU A 35 -5.98 0.67 -8.44
C LEU A 35 -6.59 -0.67 -8.85
N GLU A 36 -6.66 -1.64 -7.94
CA GLU A 36 -7.33 -2.91 -8.21
C GLU A 36 -8.80 -2.70 -8.54
N LYS A 37 -9.48 -1.86 -7.79
CA LYS A 37 -10.90 -1.60 -8.01
C LYS A 37 -11.21 -1.03 -9.39
N ALA A 38 -10.29 -0.24 -9.95
CA ALA A 38 -10.43 0.35 -11.27
C ALA A 38 -9.93 -0.57 -12.38
N SER A 39 -9.10 -1.58 -12.06
CA SER A 39 -8.48 -2.47 -13.04
C SER A 39 -9.53 -3.13 -13.95
N PRO A 40 -9.28 -3.27 -15.26
CA PRO A 40 -8.02 -2.95 -15.95
C PRO A 40 -7.80 -1.49 -16.31
N GLU A 41 -8.75 -0.61 -15.99
CA GLU A 41 -8.64 0.80 -16.35
C GLU A 41 -7.58 1.50 -15.50
N PRO A 42 -6.73 2.35 -16.12
CA PRO A 42 -5.78 3.17 -15.36
C PRO A 42 -6.51 4.28 -14.59
N VAL A 43 -5.86 4.78 -13.54
CA VAL A 43 -6.42 5.82 -12.69
C VAL A 43 -5.53 7.06 -12.74
N ARG A 44 -6.13 8.23 -12.92
CA ARG A 44 -5.41 9.50 -12.93
C ARG A 44 -4.96 9.87 -11.52
N PHE A 45 -3.83 10.57 -11.45
CA PHE A 45 -3.30 11.07 -10.17
C PHE A 45 -4.36 11.85 -9.37
N LYS A 46 -5.06 12.77 -10.04
CA LYS A 46 -6.09 13.57 -9.39
C LYS A 46 -7.24 12.75 -8.84
N GLU A 47 -7.56 11.65 -9.51
CA GLU A 47 -8.62 10.75 -9.07
C GLU A 47 -8.20 9.95 -7.84
N LEU A 48 -6.95 9.47 -7.81
CA LEU A 48 -6.40 8.82 -6.62
C LEU A 48 -6.43 9.78 -5.42
N GLN A 49 -6.03 11.02 -5.65
CA GLN A 49 -6.03 12.03 -4.60
C GLN A 49 -7.44 12.28 -4.05
N ARG A 50 -8.43 12.27 -4.94
CA ARG A 50 -9.83 12.44 -4.55
C ARG A 50 -10.34 11.27 -3.72
N LYS A 51 -9.93 10.05 -4.06
CA LYS A 51 -10.31 8.83 -3.33
C LYS A 51 -9.63 8.72 -1.97
N MET A 52 -8.52 9.40 -1.79
CA MET A 52 -7.72 9.37 -0.56
C MET A 52 -7.52 10.79 -0.04
N PRO A 53 -8.58 11.41 0.52
CA PRO A 53 -8.55 12.83 0.84
C PRO A 53 -7.59 13.22 1.96
N ASP A 54 -7.16 12.26 2.78
CA ASP A 54 -6.26 12.52 3.90
C ASP A 54 -4.77 12.35 3.57
N ILE A 55 -4.44 11.95 2.34
CA ILE A 55 -3.05 11.91 1.91
C ILE A 55 -2.67 13.24 1.24
N SER A 56 -1.50 13.78 1.57
CA SER A 56 -1.02 14.99 0.89
C SER A 56 -0.60 14.66 -0.53
N GLN A 57 -0.65 15.67 -1.41
CA GLN A 57 -0.20 15.51 -2.79
C GLN A 57 1.26 15.06 -2.86
N LYS A 58 2.10 15.62 -1.98
CA LYS A 58 3.52 15.26 -1.90
C LYS A 58 3.71 13.80 -1.49
N MET A 59 2.96 13.34 -0.49
CA MET A 59 3.06 11.94 -0.03
C MET A 59 2.54 10.98 -1.08
N LEU A 60 1.43 11.32 -1.75
CA LEU A 60 0.89 10.48 -2.82
C LEU A 60 1.89 10.33 -3.95
N ALA A 61 2.50 11.44 -4.39
CA ALA A 61 3.51 11.41 -5.44
C ALA A 61 4.73 10.58 -5.04
N ALA A 62 5.21 10.74 -3.80
CA ALA A 62 6.36 9.99 -3.29
C ALA A 62 6.07 8.48 -3.21
N THR A 63 4.89 8.13 -2.73
CA THR A 63 4.48 6.72 -2.61
C THR A 63 4.33 6.07 -3.97
N LEU A 64 3.70 6.76 -4.92
CA LEU A 64 3.57 6.26 -6.29
C LEU A 64 4.93 6.08 -6.96
N ARG A 65 5.88 6.97 -6.70
CA ARG A 65 7.24 6.84 -7.24
C ARG A 65 7.91 5.57 -6.70
N THR A 66 7.81 5.31 -5.41
CA THR A 66 8.34 4.10 -4.80
C THR A 66 7.71 2.85 -5.41
N LEU A 67 6.39 2.86 -5.58
CA LEU A 67 5.67 1.73 -6.20
C LEU A 67 6.09 1.52 -7.66
N GLU A 68 6.33 2.59 -8.39
CA GLU A 68 6.80 2.52 -9.77
C GLU A 68 8.23 1.95 -9.83
N GLU A 69 9.12 2.46 -8.98
CA GLU A 69 10.52 1.99 -8.90
C GLU A 69 10.60 0.49 -8.63
N ASP A 70 9.73 -0.02 -7.77
CA ASP A 70 9.72 -1.43 -7.40
C ASP A 70 8.86 -2.28 -8.34
N GLY A 71 8.30 -1.68 -9.39
CA GLY A 71 7.59 -2.41 -10.43
C GLY A 71 6.18 -2.84 -10.08
N TYR A 72 5.53 -2.20 -9.12
CA TYR A 72 4.13 -2.49 -8.78
C TYR A 72 3.13 -1.70 -9.60
N VAL A 73 3.52 -0.53 -10.07
CA VAL A 73 2.65 0.29 -10.92
C VAL A 73 3.41 0.79 -12.14
N THR A 74 2.67 1.05 -13.21
CA THR A 74 3.16 1.78 -14.37
C THR A 74 2.64 3.21 -14.32
N ARG A 75 3.46 4.14 -14.79
CA ARG A 75 3.11 5.55 -14.88
C ARG A 75 3.15 5.96 -16.33
N THR A 76 2.06 6.48 -16.84
CA THR A 76 1.96 6.96 -18.23
C THR A 76 1.62 8.45 -18.23
N VAL A 77 2.44 9.24 -18.94
CA VAL A 77 2.24 10.68 -19.07
C VAL A 77 1.73 10.98 -20.46
N PHE A 78 0.61 11.70 -20.53
CA PHE A 78 0.04 12.17 -21.79
C PHE A 78 0.37 13.66 -21.95
N PRO A 79 0.98 14.07 -23.08
CA PRO A 79 1.38 15.46 -23.30
C PRO A 79 0.20 16.36 -23.65
N GLU A 80 -0.70 16.52 -22.72
CA GLU A 80 -1.85 17.40 -22.82
C GLU A 80 -1.58 18.68 -22.01
N VAL A 81 -2.48 19.64 -22.08
CA VAL A 81 -2.42 20.86 -21.28
C VAL A 81 -3.76 20.99 -20.52
N PRO A 82 -3.73 20.79 -19.18
CA PRO A 82 -2.62 20.36 -18.35
C PRO A 82 -2.21 18.89 -18.61
N PRO A 83 -0.98 18.48 -18.28
CA PRO A 83 -0.55 17.11 -18.51
C PRO A 83 -1.39 16.12 -17.72
N ARG A 84 -1.71 14.99 -18.33
CA ARG A 84 -2.45 13.90 -17.70
C ARG A 84 -1.47 12.79 -17.33
N VAL A 85 -1.53 12.34 -16.09
CA VAL A 85 -0.71 11.23 -15.58
C VAL A 85 -1.64 10.14 -15.10
N GLU A 86 -1.42 8.92 -15.59
CA GLU A 86 -2.24 7.76 -15.25
C GLU A 86 -1.38 6.65 -14.67
N TYR A 87 -1.95 5.89 -13.74
CA TYR A 87 -1.30 4.78 -13.06
C TYR A 87 -2.12 3.51 -13.21
N ALA A 88 -1.44 2.38 -13.40
CA ALA A 88 -2.07 1.07 -13.50
C ALA A 88 -1.22 0.02 -12.79
N LEU A 89 -1.84 -1.05 -12.32
CA LEU A 89 -1.13 -2.16 -11.68
C LEU A 89 -0.39 -2.99 -12.72
N THR A 90 0.78 -3.50 -12.31
CA THR A 90 1.57 -4.44 -13.09
C THR A 90 1.19 -5.89 -12.74
N GLU A 91 1.72 -6.86 -13.50
CA GLU A 91 1.57 -8.28 -13.16
C GLU A 91 2.15 -8.60 -11.78
N ARG A 92 3.26 -7.93 -11.41
CA ARG A 92 3.85 -8.10 -10.07
C ARG A 92 2.86 -7.70 -8.99
N ALA A 93 2.20 -6.57 -9.14
CA ALA A 93 1.18 -6.13 -8.19
C ALA A 93 -0.01 -7.10 -8.16
N MET A 94 -0.42 -7.61 -9.32
CA MET A 94 -1.51 -8.57 -9.37
C MET A 94 -1.16 -9.85 -8.61
N SER A 95 0.10 -10.27 -8.64
CA SER A 95 0.55 -11.45 -7.86
C SER A 95 0.57 -11.18 -6.35
N LEU A 96 0.71 -9.93 -5.95
CA LEU A 96 0.69 -9.52 -4.55
C LEU A 96 -0.73 -9.39 -3.99
N LEU A 97 -1.69 -9.06 -4.83
CA LEU A 97 -3.08 -8.74 -4.42
C LEU A 97 -3.75 -9.81 -3.54
N PRO A 98 -3.65 -11.12 -3.82
CA PRO A 98 -4.26 -12.11 -2.94
C PRO A 98 -3.78 -12.01 -1.49
N HIS A 99 -2.52 -11.67 -1.29
CA HIS A 99 -1.94 -11.51 0.05
C HIS A 99 -2.41 -10.22 0.71
N VAL A 100 -2.51 -9.14 -0.05
CA VAL A 100 -3.04 -7.86 0.43
C VAL A 100 -4.51 -8.00 0.84
N ASN A 101 -5.30 -8.63 -0.01
CA ASN A 101 -6.73 -8.84 0.25
C ASN A 101 -6.94 -9.75 1.45
N ALA A 102 -6.10 -10.78 1.63
CA ALA A 102 -6.16 -11.64 2.80
C ALA A 102 -5.83 -10.87 4.08
N LEU A 103 -4.84 -9.98 4.03
CA LEU A 103 -4.48 -9.14 5.17
C LEU A 103 -5.61 -8.17 5.53
N ILE A 104 -6.22 -7.53 4.53
CA ILE A 104 -7.35 -6.63 4.75
C ILE A 104 -8.53 -7.39 5.35
N GLY A 105 -8.83 -8.57 4.82
CA GLY A 105 -9.90 -9.43 5.35
C GLY A 105 -9.67 -9.80 6.81
N TRP A 106 -8.44 -10.17 7.16
CA TRP A 106 -8.07 -10.47 8.54
C TRP A 106 -8.29 -9.25 9.44
N ALA A 107 -7.85 -8.07 8.98
CA ALA A 107 -8.01 -6.83 9.74
C ALA A 107 -9.48 -6.50 9.98
N LEU A 108 -10.33 -6.69 8.98
CA LEU A 108 -11.77 -6.47 9.11
C LEU A 108 -12.40 -7.42 10.14
N GLU A 109 -12.02 -8.70 10.11
CA GLU A 109 -12.53 -9.69 11.05
C GLU A 109 -12.12 -9.41 12.48
N ASN A 110 -10.94 -8.82 12.68
CA ASN A 110 -10.38 -8.58 14.01
C ASN A 110 -10.52 -7.13 14.48
N MET A 111 -11.09 -6.27 13.65
CA MET A 111 -11.14 -4.82 13.89
C MET A 111 -11.81 -4.48 15.22
N ASP A 112 -12.99 -5.03 15.48
CA ASP A 112 -13.74 -4.71 16.69
C ASP A 112 -13.00 -5.15 17.96
N ALA A 113 -12.42 -6.35 17.94
CA ALA A 113 -11.67 -6.87 19.07
C ALA A 113 -10.42 -6.03 19.34
N ILE A 114 -9.69 -5.65 18.27
CA ILE A 114 -8.48 -4.84 18.40
C ILE A 114 -8.83 -3.46 18.98
N MET A 115 -9.86 -2.82 18.45
CA MET A 115 -10.29 -1.49 18.92
C MET A 115 -10.74 -1.54 20.37
N LYS A 116 -11.41 -2.60 20.76
CA LYS A 116 -11.82 -2.81 22.16
C LYS A 116 -10.61 -2.94 23.07
N ASP A 117 -9.60 -3.71 22.68
CA ASP A 117 -8.39 -3.90 23.46
C ASP A 117 -7.60 -2.58 23.59
N ARG A 118 -7.50 -1.79 22.53
CA ARG A 118 -6.86 -0.48 22.56
C ARG A 118 -7.54 0.46 23.54
N LYS A 119 -8.88 0.47 23.53
CA LYS A 119 -9.66 1.31 24.44
C LYS A 119 -9.42 0.92 25.89
N ALA A 120 -9.42 -0.39 26.18
CA ALA A 120 -9.16 -0.88 27.52
C ALA A 120 -7.74 -0.50 27.98
N ALA A 121 -6.73 -0.59 27.11
CA ALA A 121 -5.37 -0.22 27.42
C ALA A 121 -5.24 1.28 27.75
N HIS A 122 -5.91 2.15 27.00
CA HIS A 122 -5.92 3.58 27.27
C HIS A 122 -6.56 3.90 28.63
N ASN A 123 -7.66 3.24 28.95
CA ASN A 123 -8.32 3.43 30.24
C ASN A 123 -7.43 2.98 31.40
N ASN A 124 -6.65 1.90 31.23
CA ASN A 124 -5.75 1.38 32.27
C ASN A 124 -4.53 2.30 32.47
N VAL A 125 -4.07 2.97 31.42
CA VAL A 125 -2.90 3.87 31.50
C VAL A 125 -3.24 5.12 32.32
N THR A 126 -4.50 5.54 32.34
CA THR A 126 -4.96 6.71 33.07
C THR A 126 -5.32 6.44 34.53
N ALA A 127 -5.25 5.19 34.92
CA ALA A 127 -5.60 4.75 36.30
C ALA A 127 -4.46 4.93 37.29
#